data_f00c89f6ddec6bffffd20207bac9293a
#
_entry.id   f00c89f6ddec6bffffd20207bac9293a
#
_cell.length_a   1.000
_cell.length_b   1.000
_cell.length_c   1.000
_cell.angle_alpha   90.00
_cell.angle_beta   90.00
_cell.angle_gamma   90.00
#
_symmetry.space_group_name_H-M   'P 1'
#
loop_
_entity.id
_entity.type
_entity.pdbx_description
1 polymer ?
#
loop_
_entity_poly.entity_id
_entity_poly.type
_entity_poly.pdbx_seq_one_letter_code
_entity_poly.pdbx_strand_id
1 'polypeptide(L)'
;MNELTGAQKGRVAIRTFKTIADSLILRGNYKPSGRTGQTLERALREIGPEIYGSMNDPRSVELSGLEYVLDRLPKGIENCNRIILTAQEDLDHTTFEKIEPLKRRRISYKMNQHEICFVITRGVSEVYDLLTHLTFLNIESEKIYNRSHEEGNELSSVWKKLCEAVELDTEPAEKELDHLLWSTSILLGTTYQETRKIYENIEKNKREFNSNNGFFKLIAGLGKRVKQSKQYDEDALTIIFTPTFTDMVGHHVVSRNWANQVKQKLYDLNYHKRPIHIISANMHSVKNTLYAYAAQGNKLKSKSETSNLYQFISETKDSTDQITKIANQNGFTEIKDETGANINYQIIDSHALSKVTFHPSLNLDFNPENKDNPVILVMDYAFGAQAFELMDELLKPELNQEKLFPQNIVSISIVGK
;
A
#
# COMPACT_ATOMS: atom_id res chain seq x y z
N MET A 1 -21.03 6.30 -29.54
CA MET A 1 -20.67 5.99 -28.15
C MET A 1 -19.47 6.84 -27.80
N ASN A 2 -19.60 7.77 -26.84
CA ASN A 2 -18.46 8.57 -26.42
C ASN A 2 -17.42 7.64 -25.76
N GLU A 3 -16.20 7.65 -26.24
CA GLU A 3 -15.11 6.92 -25.60
C GLU A 3 -14.90 7.44 -24.18
N LEU A 4 -14.74 6.52 -23.22
CA LEU A 4 -14.45 6.85 -21.83
C LEU A 4 -13.10 7.57 -21.73
N THR A 5 -13.04 8.64 -20.96
CA THR A 5 -11.77 9.31 -20.64
C THR A 5 -10.84 8.39 -19.83
N GLY A 6 -9.54 8.64 -19.80
CA GLY A 6 -8.58 7.85 -19.01
C GLY A 6 -8.99 7.72 -17.54
N ALA A 7 -9.47 8.81 -16.94
CA ALA A 7 -9.98 8.81 -15.56
C ALA A 7 -11.23 7.92 -15.39
N GLN A 8 -12.12 7.89 -16.37
CA GLN A 8 -13.29 7.01 -16.34
C GLN A 8 -12.91 5.55 -16.49
N LYS A 9 -11.96 5.24 -17.39
CA LYS A 9 -11.42 3.87 -17.56
C LYS A 9 -10.76 3.38 -16.25
N GLY A 10 -9.94 4.20 -15.62
CA GLY A 10 -9.33 3.89 -14.32
C GLY A 10 -10.36 3.61 -13.22
N ARG A 11 -11.42 4.41 -13.12
CA ARG A 11 -12.52 4.17 -12.16
C ARG A 11 -13.23 2.85 -12.40
N VAL A 12 -13.50 2.52 -13.65
CA VAL A 12 -14.13 1.23 -14.01
C VAL A 12 -13.20 0.09 -13.63
N ALA A 13 -11.92 0.18 -13.96
CA ALA A 13 -10.92 -0.86 -13.64
C ALA A 13 -10.80 -1.10 -12.12
N ILE A 14 -10.75 -0.04 -11.29
CA ILE A 14 -10.71 -0.16 -9.83
C ILE A 14 -11.98 -0.84 -9.29
N ARG A 15 -13.15 -0.44 -9.76
CA ARG A 15 -14.43 -1.08 -9.36
C ARG A 15 -14.47 -2.55 -9.78
N THR A 16 -14.01 -2.84 -10.99
CA THR A 16 -13.92 -4.21 -11.50
C THR A 16 -12.98 -5.06 -10.64
N PHE A 17 -11.78 -4.55 -10.34
CA PHE A 17 -10.82 -5.24 -9.48
C PHE A 17 -11.44 -5.57 -8.12
N LYS A 18 -12.07 -4.60 -7.48
CA LYS A 18 -12.73 -4.79 -6.19
C LYS A 18 -13.86 -5.82 -6.26
N THR A 19 -14.76 -5.68 -7.23
CA THR A 19 -15.90 -6.62 -7.38
C THR A 19 -15.41 -8.06 -7.58
N ILE A 20 -14.32 -8.24 -8.34
CA ILE A 20 -13.71 -9.55 -8.52
C ILE A 20 -13.11 -10.04 -7.21
N ALA A 21 -12.35 -9.19 -6.50
CA ALA A 21 -11.74 -9.52 -5.22
C ALA A 21 -12.80 -9.95 -4.18
N ASP A 22 -13.90 -9.19 -4.06
CA ASP A 22 -15.02 -9.54 -3.18
C ASP A 22 -15.63 -10.92 -3.56
N SER A 23 -15.82 -11.16 -4.86
CA SER A 23 -16.31 -12.45 -5.35
C SER A 23 -15.35 -13.60 -5.03
N LEU A 24 -14.04 -13.36 -5.08
CA LEU A 24 -13.01 -14.35 -4.72
C LEU A 24 -13.01 -14.66 -3.22
N ILE A 25 -13.16 -13.64 -2.38
CA ILE A 25 -13.28 -13.78 -0.94
C ILE A 25 -14.49 -14.64 -0.60
N LEU A 26 -15.65 -14.33 -1.19
CA LEU A 26 -16.88 -15.09 -0.98
C LEU A 26 -16.78 -16.55 -1.47
N ARG A 27 -16.01 -16.77 -2.53
CA ARG A 27 -15.76 -18.12 -3.05
C ARG A 27 -14.84 -18.93 -2.16
N GLY A 28 -14.03 -18.28 -1.33
CA GLY A 28 -13.10 -18.88 -0.37
C GLY A 28 -11.73 -19.26 -0.95
N ASN A 29 -11.56 -19.35 -2.26
CA ASN A 29 -10.25 -19.61 -2.88
C ASN A 29 -10.22 -19.24 -4.36
N TYR A 30 -9.00 -19.05 -4.89
CA TYR A 30 -8.78 -18.96 -6.33
C TYR A 30 -7.32 -19.31 -6.69
N LYS A 31 -7.10 -19.65 -7.97
CA LYS A 31 -5.78 -19.79 -8.58
C LYS A 31 -5.50 -18.57 -9.45
N PRO A 32 -4.38 -17.84 -9.26
CA PRO A 32 -4.01 -16.71 -10.13
C PRO A 32 -3.95 -17.09 -11.61
N SER A 33 -3.46 -18.27 -11.95
CA SER A 33 -3.42 -18.82 -13.31
C SER A 33 -4.81 -19.20 -13.87
N GLY A 34 -5.83 -19.33 -13.03
CA GLY A 34 -7.19 -19.67 -13.43
C GLY A 34 -7.95 -18.48 -14.04
N ARG A 35 -9.10 -18.74 -14.68
CA ARG A 35 -9.93 -17.72 -15.37
C ARG A 35 -10.23 -16.50 -14.51
N THR A 36 -10.57 -16.70 -13.25
CA THR A 36 -10.91 -15.61 -12.34
C THR A 36 -9.66 -14.79 -11.96
N GLY A 37 -8.52 -15.47 -11.73
CA GLY A 37 -7.23 -14.81 -11.50
C GLY A 37 -6.81 -13.95 -12.71
N GLN A 38 -6.96 -14.47 -13.93
CA GLN A 38 -6.71 -13.71 -15.17
C GLN A 38 -7.62 -12.49 -15.32
N THR A 39 -8.85 -12.55 -14.78
CA THR A 39 -9.74 -11.37 -14.80
C THR A 39 -9.26 -10.31 -13.81
N LEU A 40 -8.78 -10.71 -12.64
CA LEU A 40 -8.16 -9.82 -11.65
C LEU A 40 -6.88 -9.18 -12.22
N GLU A 41 -6.05 -9.98 -12.87
CA GLU A 41 -4.85 -9.51 -13.58
C GLU A 41 -5.18 -8.44 -14.63
N ARG A 42 -6.19 -8.69 -15.47
CA ARG A 42 -6.62 -7.73 -16.48
C ARG A 42 -7.06 -6.42 -15.86
N ALA A 43 -7.84 -6.46 -14.78
CA ALA A 43 -8.26 -5.28 -14.07
C ALA A 43 -7.06 -4.51 -13.47
N LEU A 44 -6.05 -5.20 -12.93
CA LEU A 44 -4.82 -4.56 -12.43
C LEU A 44 -4.01 -3.90 -13.55
N ARG A 45 -3.91 -4.55 -14.72
CA ARG A 45 -3.25 -3.99 -15.91
C ARG A 45 -3.94 -2.73 -16.43
N GLU A 46 -5.27 -2.68 -16.37
CA GLU A 46 -6.06 -1.50 -16.73
C GLU A 46 -5.93 -0.36 -15.72
N ILE A 47 -5.76 -0.67 -14.43
CA ILE A 47 -5.46 0.33 -13.39
C ILE A 47 -4.09 0.96 -13.65
N GLY A 48 -3.09 0.15 -14.03
CA GLY A 48 -1.75 0.58 -14.35
C GLY A 48 -1.07 1.38 -13.23
N PRO A 49 -0.90 0.84 -12.00
CA PRO A 49 -0.27 1.59 -10.92
C PRO A 49 1.15 2.01 -11.29
N GLU A 50 1.50 3.28 -11.09
CA GLU A 50 2.85 3.81 -11.39
C GLU A 50 3.98 2.97 -10.78
N ILE A 51 3.73 2.44 -9.58
CA ILE A 51 4.69 1.62 -8.84
C ILE A 51 5.04 0.30 -9.55
N TYR A 52 4.22 -0.11 -10.53
CA TYR A 52 4.43 -1.29 -11.34
C TYR A 52 4.80 -0.94 -12.78
N GLY A 53 5.42 0.20 -12.98
CA GLY A 53 5.97 0.78 -14.20
C GLY A 53 5.75 0.01 -15.50
N SER A 54 6.68 -0.89 -15.82
CA SER A 54 6.64 -1.70 -17.04
C SER A 54 5.82 -2.99 -16.95
N MET A 55 4.94 -3.15 -15.93
CA MET A 55 4.13 -4.37 -15.77
C MET A 55 3.41 -4.79 -17.06
N ASN A 56 2.95 -3.82 -17.85
CA ASN A 56 2.24 -4.08 -19.09
C ASN A 56 3.15 -4.39 -20.29
N ASP A 57 4.47 -4.21 -20.19
CA ASP A 57 5.40 -4.60 -21.23
C ASP A 57 5.77 -6.10 -21.08
N PRO A 58 5.40 -6.97 -22.03
CA PRO A 58 5.72 -8.38 -21.94
C PRO A 58 7.21 -8.69 -22.16
N ARG A 59 7.98 -7.71 -22.68
CA ARG A 59 9.39 -7.88 -23.03
C ARG A 59 10.32 -7.66 -21.86
N SER A 60 9.84 -7.05 -20.77
CA SER A 60 10.66 -6.65 -19.65
C SER A 60 9.99 -7.02 -18.33
N VAL A 61 10.77 -7.55 -17.39
CA VAL A 61 10.36 -7.79 -16.02
C VAL A 61 10.47 -6.49 -15.24
N GLU A 62 9.45 -6.13 -14.46
CA GLU A 62 9.41 -4.91 -13.65
C GLU A 62 10.17 -5.10 -12.33
N LEU A 63 11.48 -4.84 -12.36
CA LEU A 63 12.36 -5.09 -11.22
C LEU A 63 12.12 -4.17 -10.04
N SER A 64 11.83 -2.88 -10.27
CA SER A 64 11.56 -1.93 -9.18
C SER A 64 10.25 -2.27 -8.47
N GLY A 65 9.24 -2.70 -9.22
CA GLY A 65 8.00 -3.23 -8.68
C GLY A 65 8.20 -4.51 -7.88
N LEU A 66 9.06 -5.42 -8.34
CA LEU A 66 9.42 -6.63 -7.59
C LEU A 66 10.10 -6.30 -6.27
N GLU A 67 11.09 -5.41 -6.25
CA GLU A 67 11.72 -4.92 -5.02
C GLU A 67 10.70 -4.34 -4.06
N TYR A 68 9.80 -3.47 -4.57
CA TYR A 68 8.74 -2.86 -3.78
C TYR A 68 7.83 -3.89 -3.13
N VAL A 69 7.43 -4.91 -3.88
CA VAL A 69 6.51 -5.95 -3.39
C VAL A 69 7.20 -6.88 -2.40
N LEU A 70 8.47 -7.25 -2.66
CA LEU A 70 9.26 -8.08 -1.75
C LEU A 70 9.43 -7.46 -0.37
N ASP A 71 9.69 -6.17 -0.31
CA ASP A 71 9.80 -5.47 0.98
C ASP A 71 8.50 -5.52 1.80
N ARG A 72 7.36 -5.87 1.16
CA ARG A 72 6.01 -5.89 1.75
C ARG A 72 5.40 -7.28 1.88
N LEU A 73 6.09 -8.29 1.39
CA LEU A 73 5.71 -9.69 1.52
C LEU A 73 6.75 -10.45 2.37
N PRO A 74 6.35 -11.50 3.07
CA PRO A 74 7.26 -12.26 3.92
C PRO A 74 8.29 -13.04 3.10
N LYS A 75 9.46 -13.27 3.70
CA LYS A 75 10.53 -14.09 3.13
C LYS A 75 10.02 -15.46 2.72
N GLY A 76 10.37 -15.88 1.51
CA GLY A 76 10.00 -17.20 0.97
C GLY A 76 8.72 -17.19 0.14
N ILE A 77 8.06 -16.04 -0.03
CA ILE A 77 6.84 -15.91 -0.83
C ILE A 77 7.00 -16.42 -2.27
N GLU A 78 8.20 -16.33 -2.83
CA GLU A 78 8.53 -16.82 -4.17
C GLU A 78 8.43 -18.35 -4.32
N ASN A 79 8.54 -19.09 -3.21
CA ASN A 79 8.48 -20.55 -3.19
C ASN A 79 7.09 -21.09 -2.81
N CYS A 80 6.15 -20.18 -2.47
CA CYS A 80 4.83 -20.60 -2.02
C CYS A 80 3.94 -21.01 -3.19
N ASN A 81 3.29 -22.14 -3.06
CA ASN A 81 2.18 -22.56 -3.90
C ASN A 81 0.83 -22.47 -3.17
N ARG A 82 0.85 -22.13 -1.88
CA ARG A 82 -0.36 -21.97 -1.07
C ARG A 82 -0.24 -20.75 -0.16
N ILE A 83 -1.18 -19.82 -0.28
CA ILE A 83 -1.23 -18.61 0.54
C ILE A 83 -2.61 -18.55 1.19
N ILE A 84 -2.63 -18.51 2.52
CA ILE A 84 -3.85 -18.45 3.31
C ILE A 84 -3.99 -17.01 3.85
N LEU A 85 -5.17 -16.45 3.73
CA LEU A 85 -5.56 -15.19 4.36
C LEU A 85 -6.63 -15.50 5.41
N THR A 86 -6.39 -15.06 6.64
CA THR A 86 -7.34 -15.24 7.76
C THR A 86 -7.50 -13.94 8.54
N ALA A 87 -8.67 -13.73 9.11
CA ALA A 87 -8.89 -12.67 10.10
C ALA A 87 -8.80 -13.20 11.55
N GLN A 88 -8.49 -14.47 11.72
CA GLN A 88 -8.35 -15.08 13.03
C GLN A 88 -6.97 -14.74 13.62
N GLU A 89 -6.95 -14.07 14.77
CA GLU A 89 -5.73 -13.55 15.40
C GLU A 89 -4.99 -14.57 16.28
N ASP A 90 -5.61 -15.71 16.59
CA ASP A 90 -5.13 -16.68 17.58
C ASP A 90 -4.13 -17.72 17.00
N LEU A 91 -3.10 -17.24 16.28
CA LEU A 91 -2.01 -18.08 15.78
C LEU A 91 -0.71 -17.96 16.59
N ASP A 92 -0.62 -17.00 17.51
CA ASP A 92 0.57 -16.78 18.34
C ASP A 92 0.87 -17.97 19.29
N HIS A 93 -0.13 -18.83 19.59
CA HIS A 93 0.02 -20.02 20.40
C HIS A 93 0.38 -21.30 19.61
N THR A 94 0.59 -21.16 18.31
CA THR A 94 0.97 -22.27 17.43
C THR A 94 2.49 -22.44 17.37
N THR A 95 2.94 -23.56 16.80
CA THR A 95 4.37 -23.81 16.51
C THR A 95 4.85 -23.16 15.22
N PHE A 96 4.01 -22.39 14.53
CA PHE A 96 4.36 -21.75 13.27
C PHE A 96 5.33 -20.58 13.47
N GLU A 97 6.30 -20.48 12.57
CA GLU A 97 7.29 -19.41 12.59
C GLU A 97 6.65 -18.09 12.15
N LYS A 98 6.64 -17.09 13.04
CA LYS A 98 6.19 -15.74 12.69
C LYS A 98 7.22 -15.06 11.80
N ILE A 99 6.78 -14.55 10.64
CA ILE A 99 7.63 -13.89 9.67
C ILE A 99 7.06 -12.50 9.39
N GLU A 100 7.85 -11.47 9.63
CA GLU A 100 7.45 -10.09 9.34
C GLU A 100 8.15 -9.58 8.08
N PRO A 101 7.41 -8.93 7.13
CA PRO A 101 8.03 -8.26 6.00
C PRO A 101 8.81 -7.03 6.45
N LEU A 102 9.79 -6.60 5.64
CA LEU A 102 10.64 -5.46 5.94
C LEU A 102 9.85 -4.16 6.06
N LYS A 103 8.93 -3.95 5.16
CA LYS A 103 8.04 -2.77 5.14
C LYS A 103 6.59 -3.24 5.25
N ARG A 104 5.81 -2.49 6.01
CA ARG A 104 4.46 -2.83 6.46
C ARG A 104 4.44 -3.99 7.48
N ARG A 105 3.88 -3.69 8.62
CA ARG A 105 3.65 -4.66 9.69
C ARG A 105 2.46 -5.53 9.32
N ARG A 106 2.71 -6.59 8.55
CA ARG A 106 1.74 -7.65 8.27
C ARG A 106 2.13 -8.85 9.08
N ILE A 107 1.19 -9.32 9.89
CA ILE A 107 1.40 -10.54 10.64
C ILE A 107 1.29 -11.70 9.67
N SER A 108 2.34 -12.48 9.55
CA SER A 108 2.35 -13.69 8.73
C SER A 108 3.10 -14.81 9.40
N TYR A 109 2.70 -16.05 9.11
CA TYR A 109 3.24 -17.27 9.66
C TYR A 109 3.65 -18.21 8.55
N LYS A 110 4.85 -18.76 8.64
CA LYS A 110 5.31 -19.84 7.79
C LYS A 110 4.74 -21.15 8.31
N MET A 111 3.81 -21.72 7.56
CA MET A 111 3.20 -23.01 7.89
C MET A 111 4.12 -24.17 7.52
N ASN A 112 4.75 -24.07 6.33
CA ASN A 112 5.79 -24.97 5.83
C ASN A 112 6.61 -24.28 4.73
N GLN A 113 7.43 -25.01 3.98
CA GLN A 113 8.30 -24.43 2.93
C GLN A 113 7.53 -23.81 1.74
N HIS A 114 6.28 -24.23 1.53
CA HIS A 114 5.45 -23.82 0.38
C HIS A 114 4.15 -23.15 0.78
N GLU A 115 3.97 -22.88 2.08
CA GLU A 115 2.71 -22.35 2.59
C GLU A 115 2.93 -21.23 3.61
N ILE A 116 2.27 -20.09 3.37
CA ILE A 116 2.28 -18.91 4.25
C ILE A 116 0.84 -18.52 4.59
N CYS A 117 0.60 -18.19 5.85
CA CYS A 117 -0.64 -17.66 6.35
C CYS A 117 -0.47 -16.17 6.72
N PHE A 118 -1.33 -15.30 6.19
CA PHE A 118 -1.43 -13.91 6.58
C PHE A 118 -2.60 -13.70 7.54
N VAL A 119 -2.34 -13.04 8.65
CA VAL A 119 -3.38 -12.60 9.59
C VAL A 119 -3.74 -11.15 9.27
N ILE A 120 -4.95 -10.94 8.81
CA ILE A 120 -5.46 -9.65 8.39
C ILE A 120 -6.11 -8.94 9.58
N THR A 121 -5.50 -7.88 10.08
CA THR A 121 -5.96 -7.13 11.24
C THR A 121 -6.54 -5.76 10.88
N ARG A 122 -6.33 -5.31 9.64
CA ARG A 122 -6.72 -3.96 9.20
C ARG A 122 -7.91 -3.94 8.24
N GLY A 123 -8.68 -4.99 8.24
CA GLY A 123 -9.87 -5.11 7.41
C GLY A 123 -9.58 -5.41 5.94
N VAL A 124 -10.62 -5.33 5.13
CA VAL A 124 -10.60 -5.75 3.73
C VAL A 124 -9.63 -4.95 2.85
N SER A 125 -9.29 -3.72 3.22
CA SER A 125 -8.30 -2.92 2.49
C SER A 125 -6.92 -3.58 2.44
N GLU A 126 -6.55 -4.27 3.51
CA GLU A 126 -5.30 -5.03 3.55
C GLU A 126 -5.37 -6.25 2.62
N VAL A 127 -6.54 -6.87 2.50
CA VAL A 127 -6.76 -7.97 1.54
C VAL A 127 -6.60 -7.46 0.11
N TYR A 128 -7.21 -6.33 -0.26
CA TYR A 128 -7.05 -5.77 -1.61
C TYR A 128 -5.62 -5.41 -1.93
N ASP A 129 -4.89 -4.84 -0.96
CA ASP A 129 -3.48 -4.50 -1.12
C ASP A 129 -2.63 -5.78 -1.33
N LEU A 130 -2.87 -6.84 -0.55
CA LEU A 130 -2.24 -8.14 -0.74
C LEU A 130 -2.57 -8.75 -2.11
N LEU A 131 -3.84 -8.74 -2.51
CA LEU A 131 -4.26 -9.27 -3.81
C LEU A 131 -3.60 -8.50 -4.96
N THR A 132 -3.43 -7.17 -4.81
CA THR A 132 -2.71 -6.35 -5.78
C THR A 132 -1.25 -6.81 -5.92
N HIS A 133 -0.55 -6.99 -4.79
CA HIS A 133 0.84 -7.45 -4.78
C HIS A 133 0.98 -8.89 -5.32
N LEU A 134 0.11 -9.80 -4.91
CA LEU A 134 0.14 -11.20 -5.35
C LEU A 134 -0.21 -11.34 -6.84
N THR A 135 -1.14 -10.52 -7.34
CA THR A 135 -1.48 -10.47 -8.77
C THR A 135 -0.29 -9.94 -9.58
N PHE A 136 0.34 -8.84 -9.15
CA PHE A 136 1.54 -8.32 -9.78
C PHE A 136 2.68 -9.35 -9.78
N LEU A 137 2.92 -9.99 -8.63
CA LEU A 137 3.95 -11.03 -8.51
C LEU A 137 3.70 -12.21 -9.47
N ASN A 138 2.43 -12.58 -9.69
CA ASN A 138 2.06 -13.61 -10.65
C ASN A 138 2.35 -13.18 -12.10
N ILE A 139 2.02 -11.93 -12.44
CA ILE A 139 2.32 -11.35 -13.76
C ILE A 139 3.81 -11.44 -14.07
N GLU A 140 4.65 -10.98 -13.13
CA GLU A 140 6.09 -10.98 -13.33
C GLU A 140 6.67 -12.42 -13.32
N SER A 141 6.10 -13.33 -12.53
CA SER A 141 6.46 -14.76 -12.57
C SER A 141 6.21 -15.38 -13.95
N GLU A 142 5.08 -15.07 -14.57
CA GLU A 142 4.74 -15.53 -15.93
C GLU A 142 5.71 -14.96 -16.97
N LYS A 143 6.11 -13.70 -16.85
CA LYS A 143 7.13 -13.11 -17.73
C LYS A 143 8.48 -13.82 -17.58
N ILE A 144 8.94 -14.04 -16.34
CA ILE A 144 10.18 -14.77 -16.07
C ILE A 144 10.12 -16.17 -16.68
N TYR A 145 9.03 -16.90 -16.46
CA TYR A 145 8.84 -18.22 -17.04
C TYR A 145 8.88 -18.19 -18.56
N ASN A 146 8.12 -17.32 -19.22
CA ASN A 146 8.07 -17.25 -20.67
C ASN A 146 9.45 -16.92 -21.27
N ARG A 147 10.25 -16.09 -20.60
CA ARG A 147 11.59 -15.72 -21.03
C ARG A 147 12.66 -16.77 -20.67
N SER A 148 12.35 -17.71 -19.77
CA SER A 148 13.24 -18.82 -19.45
C SER A 148 13.27 -19.92 -20.51
N HIS A 149 12.41 -19.84 -21.53
CA HIS A 149 12.30 -20.80 -22.62
C HIS A 149 12.67 -20.16 -23.96
N GLU A 150 13.31 -20.94 -24.83
CA GLU A 150 13.62 -20.60 -26.25
C GLU A 150 12.52 -21.15 -27.16
N GLU A 151 12.62 -20.84 -28.46
CA GLU A 151 11.77 -21.43 -29.48
C GLU A 151 11.88 -22.96 -29.43
N GLY A 152 10.71 -23.64 -29.34
CA GLY A 152 10.66 -25.09 -29.14
C GLY A 152 10.44 -25.56 -27.71
N ASN A 153 10.22 -24.62 -26.77
CA ASN A 153 9.94 -24.91 -25.34
C ASN A 153 11.15 -25.51 -24.58
N GLU A 154 12.35 -25.34 -25.10
CA GLU A 154 13.59 -25.69 -24.43
C GLU A 154 14.01 -24.62 -23.42
N LEU A 155 14.58 -25.02 -22.29
CA LEU A 155 15.12 -24.08 -21.30
C LEU A 155 16.34 -23.37 -21.86
N SER A 156 16.33 -22.03 -21.80
CA SER A 156 17.44 -21.20 -22.23
C SER A 156 18.73 -21.53 -21.47
N SER A 157 19.85 -21.36 -22.09
CA SER A 157 21.17 -21.59 -21.47
C SER A 157 21.40 -20.65 -20.28
N VAL A 158 20.86 -19.44 -20.34
CA VAL A 158 20.94 -18.45 -19.28
C VAL A 158 20.13 -18.91 -18.05
N TRP A 159 18.93 -19.43 -18.28
CA TRP A 159 18.11 -19.97 -17.19
C TRP A 159 18.76 -21.16 -16.48
N LYS A 160 19.37 -22.07 -17.25
CA LYS A 160 20.10 -23.21 -16.70
C LYS A 160 21.24 -22.75 -15.78
N LYS A 161 22.06 -21.79 -16.24
CA LYS A 161 23.15 -21.20 -15.44
C LYS A 161 22.65 -20.52 -14.17
N LEU A 162 21.53 -19.78 -14.25
CA LEU A 162 20.92 -19.16 -13.07
C LEU A 162 20.49 -20.22 -12.04
N CYS A 163 19.84 -21.30 -12.50
CA CYS A 163 19.43 -22.38 -11.63
C CYS A 163 20.61 -23.11 -10.98
N GLU A 164 21.66 -23.38 -11.75
CA GLU A 164 22.92 -23.97 -11.25
C GLU A 164 23.57 -23.10 -10.17
N ALA A 165 23.66 -21.79 -10.39
CA ALA A 165 24.20 -20.84 -9.41
C ALA A 165 23.38 -20.79 -8.12
N VAL A 166 22.04 -20.91 -8.23
CA VAL A 166 21.15 -20.95 -7.05
C VAL A 166 21.28 -22.27 -6.29
N GLU A 167 21.51 -23.39 -6.97
CA GLU A 167 21.65 -24.73 -6.36
C GLU A 167 23.01 -24.89 -5.64
N LEU A 168 24.07 -24.24 -6.13
CA LEU A 168 25.38 -24.24 -5.46
C LEU A 168 25.35 -23.50 -4.12
N ASP A 169 24.39 -22.61 -3.91
CA ASP A 169 24.18 -21.79 -2.69
C ASP A 169 25.46 -21.14 -2.13
N THR A 170 26.39 -20.79 -3.01
CA THR A 170 27.64 -20.10 -2.69
C THR A 170 27.64 -18.70 -3.27
N GLU A 171 28.24 -17.76 -2.54
CA GLU A 171 28.42 -16.40 -3.11
C GLU A 171 29.41 -16.48 -4.29
N PRO A 172 28.99 -16.05 -5.52
CA PRO A 172 29.86 -16.08 -6.66
C PRO A 172 31.03 -15.09 -6.49
N ALA A 173 32.20 -15.42 -7.03
CA ALA A 173 33.30 -14.48 -7.12
C ALA A 173 32.89 -13.26 -7.97
N GLU A 174 33.51 -12.09 -7.74
CA GLU A 174 33.08 -10.81 -8.33
C GLU A 174 32.93 -10.88 -9.87
N LYS A 175 33.88 -11.53 -10.57
CA LYS A 175 33.79 -11.73 -12.04
C LYS A 175 32.63 -12.65 -12.45
N GLU A 176 32.38 -13.68 -11.68
CA GLU A 176 31.28 -14.62 -11.93
C GLU A 176 29.93 -13.93 -11.64
N LEU A 177 29.88 -13.10 -10.61
CA LEU A 177 28.72 -12.27 -10.29
C LEU A 177 28.37 -11.33 -11.44
N ASP A 178 29.35 -10.61 -11.99
CA ASP A 178 29.11 -9.69 -13.10
C ASP A 178 28.59 -10.44 -14.34
N HIS A 179 29.15 -11.61 -14.67
CA HIS A 179 28.65 -12.45 -15.75
C HIS A 179 27.24 -12.96 -15.51
N LEU A 180 26.92 -13.35 -14.26
CA LEU A 180 25.60 -13.83 -13.89
C LEU A 180 24.57 -12.71 -13.95
N LEU A 181 24.91 -11.51 -13.45
CA LEU A 181 24.06 -10.33 -13.53
C LEU A 181 23.80 -9.91 -14.98
N TRP A 182 24.83 -9.89 -15.81
CA TRP A 182 24.68 -9.61 -17.23
C TRP A 182 23.74 -10.61 -17.92
N SER A 183 23.96 -11.90 -17.71
CA SER A 183 23.11 -12.94 -18.27
C SER A 183 21.68 -12.82 -17.77
N THR A 184 21.51 -12.55 -16.48
CA THR A 184 20.18 -12.38 -15.86
C THR A 184 19.48 -11.13 -16.40
N SER A 185 20.18 -10.03 -16.66
CA SER A 185 19.57 -8.83 -17.26
C SER A 185 19.01 -9.11 -18.65
N ILE A 186 19.71 -9.90 -19.47
CA ILE A 186 19.22 -10.36 -20.77
C ILE A 186 17.97 -11.24 -20.60
N LEU A 187 18.01 -12.19 -19.68
CA LEU A 187 16.86 -13.04 -19.35
C LEU A 187 15.65 -12.19 -18.95
N LEU A 188 15.83 -11.17 -18.13
CA LEU A 188 14.73 -10.34 -17.61
C LEU A 188 14.29 -9.24 -18.60
N GLY A 189 15.06 -9.00 -19.68
CA GLY A 189 14.79 -7.93 -20.65
C GLY A 189 15.00 -6.54 -20.07
N THR A 190 15.93 -6.42 -19.12
CA THR A 190 16.27 -5.19 -18.41
C THR A 190 17.69 -4.75 -18.72
N THR A 191 18.09 -3.55 -18.30
CA THR A 191 19.48 -3.13 -18.43
C THR A 191 20.36 -3.74 -17.34
N TYR A 192 21.64 -3.94 -17.62
CA TYR A 192 22.59 -4.40 -16.61
C TYR A 192 22.64 -3.47 -15.40
N GLN A 193 22.61 -2.15 -15.61
CA GLN A 193 22.67 -1.17 -14.53
C GLN A 193 21.45 -1.25 -13.61
N GLU A 194 20.28 -1.38 -14.17
CA GLU A 194 19.03 -1.57 -13.41
C GLU A 194 19.05 -2.88 -12.62
N THR A 195 19.41 -3.99 -13.29
CA THR A 195 19.52 -5.31 -12.65
C THR A 195 20.52 -5.28 -11.49
N ARG A 196 21.69 -4.68 -11.69
CA ARG A 196 22.73 -4.56 -10.66
C ARG A 196 22.24 -3.74 -9.46
N LYS A 197 21.61 -2.60 -9.71
CA LYS A 197 21.06 -1.74 -8.64
C LYS A 197 20.03 -2.50 -7.78
N ILE A 198 19.11 -3.18 -8.42
CA ILE A 198 18.07 -3.95 -7.71
C ILE A 198 18.67 -5.15 -6.97
N TYR A 199 19.64 -5.84 -7.59
CA TYR A 199 20.42 -6.89 -6.93
C TYR A 199 21.07 -6.37 -5.64
N GLU A 200 21.81 -5.25 -5.71
CA GLU A 200 22.50 -4.66 -4.57
C GLU A 200 21.52 -4.31 -3.42
N ASN A 201 20.36 -3.76 -3.74
CA ASN A 201 19.32 -3.42 -2.76
C ASN A 201 18.74 -4.68 -2.09
N ILE A 202 18.38 -5.69 -2.87
CA ILE A 202 17.82 -6.96 -2.37
C ILE A 202 18.83 -7.69 -1.49
N GLU A 203 20.08 -7.80 -1.92
CA GLU A 203 21.12 -8.46 -1.14
C GLU A 203 21.50 -7.67 0.12
N LYS A 204 21.42 -6.33 0.08
CA LYS A 204 21.56 -5.49 1.26
C LYS A 204 20.46 -5.78 2.27
N ASN A 205 19.18 -5.77 1.83
CA ASN A 205 18.03 -6.06 2.70
C ASN A 205 18.10 -7.49 3.28
N LYS A 206 18.60 -8.46 2.50
CA LYS A 206 18.86 -9.83 2.98
C LYS A 206 19.89 -9.85 4.10
N ARG A 207 21.04 -9.16 3.92
CA ARG A 207 22.12 -9.14 4.92
C ARG A 207 21.75 -8.40 6.20
N GLU A 208 21.10 -7.24 6.06
CA GLU A 208 20.81 -6.36 7.19
C GLU A 208 19.56 -6.82 7.98
N PHE A 209 18.54 -7.34 7.31
CA PHE A 209 17.23 -7.60 7.90
C PHE A 209 16.77 -9.06 7.76
N ASN A 210 17.49 -9.91 7.05
CA ASN A 210 17.07 -11.28 6.72
C ASN A 210 15.65 -11.37 6.10
N SER A 211 15.25 -10.33 5.36
CA SER A 211 13.87 -10.13 4.89
C SER A 211 13.52 -10.88 3.61
N ASN A 212 14.50 -11.45 2.92
CA ASN A 212 14.34 -12.17 1.65
C ASN A 212 15.43 -13.25 1.47
N ASN A 213 15.30 -14.07 0.43
CA ASN A 213 16.27 -15.15 0.12
C ASN A 213 17.40 -14.73 -0.85
N GLY A 214 17.37 -13.48 -1.32
CA GLY A 214 18.32 -12.95 -2.31
C GLY A 214 17.77 -12.95 -3.73
N PHE A 215 18.37 -12.10 -4.56
CA PHE A 215 17.89 -11.79 -5.91
C PHE A 215 17.78 -13.00 -6.82
N PHE A 216 18.85 -13.81 -6.94
CA PHE A 216 18.83 -14.96 -7.84
C PHE A 216 17.86 -16.05 -7.40
N LYS A 217 17.75 -16.31 -6.08
CA LYS A 217 16.77 -17.26 -5.53
C LYS A 217 15.34 -16.79 -5.77
N LEU A 218 15.09 -15.49 -5.67
CA LEU A 218 13.81 -14.89 -6.02
C LEU A 218 13.43 -15.16 -7.48
N ILE A 219 14.28 -14.77 -8.43
CA ILE A 219 14.00 -14.92 -9.87
C ILE A 219 13.80 -16.39 -10.21
N ALA A 220 14.69 -17.27 -9.73
CA ALA A 220 14.58 -18.71 -9.96
C ALA A 220 13.29 -19.30 -9.34
N GLY A 221 12.95 -18.91 -8.11
CA GLY A 221 11.74 -19.36 -7.41
C GLY A 221 10.46 -18.98 -8.15
N LEU A 222 10.36 -17.71 -8.58
CA LEU A 222 9.19 -17.23 -9.34
C LEU A 222 9.00 -17.98 -10.66
N GLY A 223 10.06 -18.21 -11.42
CA GLY A 223 9.96 -18.96 -12.67
C GLY A 223 9.69 -20.46 -12.47
N LYS A 224 10.33 -21.11 -11.47
CA LYS A 224 10.09 -22.51 -11.12
C LYS A 224 8.63 -22.73 -10.67
N ARG A 225 8.04 -21.80 -9.90
CA ARG A 225 6.64 -21.87 -9.47
C ARG A 225 5.67 -21.94 -10.64
N VAL A 226 5.86 -21.11 -11.69
CA VAL A 226 5.01 -21.15 -12.88
C VAL A 226 5.17 -22.44 -13.64
N LYS A 227 6.41 -22.97 -13.75
CA LYS A 227 6.67 -24.26 -14.40
C LYS A 227 5.90 -25.40 -13.71
N GLN A 228 5.97 -25.47 -12.37
CA GLN A 228 5.25 -26.47 -11.57
C GLN A 228 3.73 -26.34 -11.78
N SER A 229 3.20 -25.13 -11.73
CA SER A 229 1.78 -24.84 -11.98
C SER A 229 1.29 -25.31 -13.35
N LYS A 230 2.13 -25.26 -14.38
CA LYS A 230 1.78 -25.72 -15.74
C LYS A 230 1.92 -27.23 -15.90
N GLN A 231 2.75 -27.87 -15.12
CA GLN A 231 2.92 -29.32 -15.15
C GLN A 231 1.87 -30.06 -14.33
N TYR A 232 1.55 -29.54 -13.17
CA TYR A 232 0.59 -30.15 -12.23
C TYR A 232 -0.34 -29.07 -11.69
N ASP A 233 -1.65 -29.21 -11.97
CA ASP A 233 -2.63 -28.23 -11.48
C ASP A 233 -2.71 -28.18 -9.94
N GLU A 234 -2.33 -29.26 -9.27
CA GLU A 234 -2.26 -29.37 -7.81
C GLU A 234 -1.18 -28.45 -7.22
N ASP A 235 -0.07 -28.26 -7.94
CA ASP A 235 1.06 -27.41 -7.54
C ASP A 235 0.85 -25.93 -7.91
N ALA A 236 -0.26 -25.60 -8.58
CA ALA A 236 -0.58 -24.23 -8.95
C ALA A 236 -0.81 -23.38 -7.70
N LEU A 237 -0.20 -22.18 -7.70
CA LEU A 237 -0.43 -21.21 -6.64
C LEU A 237 -1.92 -21.05 -6.37
N THR A 238 -2.32 -21.33 -5.14
CA THR A 238 -3.69 -21.21 -4.66
C THR A 238 -3.75 -20.21 -3.51
N ILE A 239 -4.64 -19.24 -3.62
CA ILE A 239 -4.91 -18.28 -2.55
C ILE A 239 -6.22 -18.66 -1.90
N ILE A 240 -6.22 -18.79 -0.57
CA ILE A 240 -7.32 -19.28 0.23
C ILE A 240 -7.74 -18.19 1.20
N PHE A 241 -9.04 -17.92 1.26
CA PHE A 241 -9.65 -17.06 2.25
C PHE A 241 -10.39 -17.90 3.27
N THR A 242 -10.11 -17.70 4.54
CA THR A 242 -10.88 -18.38 5.59
C THR A 242 -12.30 -17.82 5.69
N PRO A 243 -13.28 -18.57 6.24
CA PRO A 243 -14.65 -18.09 6.40
C PRO A 243 -14.79 -16.80 7.21
N THR A 244 -13.78 -16.43 8.00
CA THR A 244 -13.76 -15.19 8.79
C THR A 244 -13.82 -13.91 7.95
N PHE A 245 -13.63 -14.00 6.62
CA PHE A 245 -13.73 -12.85 5.71
C PHE A 245 -15.13 -12.62 5.15
N THR A 246 -16.06 -13.56 5.26
CA THR A 246 -17.40 -13.42 4.68
C THR A 246 -18.13 -12.17 5.18
N ASP A 247 -17.91 -11.83 6.45
CA ASP A 247 -18.53 -10.65 7.07
C ASP A 247 -17.85 -9.32 6.67
N MET A 248 -16.69 -9.39 6.01
CA MET A 248 -15.95 -8.23 5.55
C MET A 248 -16.33 -7.76 4.15
N VAL A 249 -17.14 -8.51 3.42
CA VAL A 249 -17.52 -8.22 2.04
C VAL A 249 -18.80 -7.40 1.98
N GLY A 250 -18.83 -6.36 1.14
CA GLY A 250 -20.02 -5.49 1.00
C GLY A 250 -19.77 -4.01 1.32
N HIS A 251 -18.57 -3.56 1.22
CA HIS A 251 -18.00 -2.36 1.85
C HIS A 251 -18.36 -1.01 1.24
N HIS A 252 -19.05 -0.88 0.12
CA HIS A 252 -19.52 0.47 -0.25
C HIS A 252 -20.47 1.05 0.81
N VAL A 253 -21.15 0.21 1.58
CA VAL A 253 -21.97 0.67 2.70
C VAL A 253 -21.06 1.30 3.75
N VAL A 254 -19.93 0.67 4.07
CA VAL A 254 -18.96 1.19 5.05
C VAL A 254 -18.35 2.50 4.58
N SER A 255 -17.87 2.56 3.32
CA SER A 255 -17.29 3.78 2.74
C SER A 255 -18.31 4.92 2.67
N ARG A 256 -19.56 4.60 2.34
CA ARG A 256 -20.68 5.57 2.35
C ARG A 256 -20.98 6.06 3.77
N ASN A 257 -21.07 5.16 4.74
CA ASN A 257 -21.33 5.53 6.13
C ASN A 257 -20.22 6.42 6.67
N TRP A 258 -18.96 6.10 6.38
CA TRP A 258 -17.82 6.94 6.73
C TRP A 258 -17.90 8.33 6.10
N ALA A 259 -18.14 8.40 4.80
CA ALA A 259 -18.27 9.68 4.09
C ALA A 259 -19.45 10.49 4.65
N ASN A 260 -20.56 9.85 4.99
CA ASN A 260 -21.70 10.51 5.61
C ASN A 260 -21.38 11.02 7.01
N GLN A 261 -20.62 10.26 7.81
CA GLN A 261 -20.15 10.71 9.14
C GLN A 261 -19.27 11.96 9.00
N VAL A 262 -18.32 11.98 8.06
CA VAL A 262 -17.48 13.15 7.79
C VAL A 262 -18.32 14.35 7.37
N LYS A 263 -19.21 14.17 6.38
CA LYS A 263 -20.09 15.24 5.88
C LYS A 263 -20.98 15.79 6.99
N GLN A 264 -21.62 14.91 7.77
CA GLN A 264 -22.48 15.32 8.89
C GLN A 264 -21.69 16.13 9.91
N LYS A 265 -20.46 15.69 10.24
CA LYS A 265 -19.61 16.42 11.19
C LYS A 265 -19.21 17.81 10.68
N LEU A 266 -18.89 17.94 9.41
CA LEU A 266 -18.60 19.23 8.77
C LEU A 266 -19.83 20.13 8.78
N TYR A 267 -21.02 19.56 8.61
CA TYR A 267 -22.29 20.28 8.69
C TYR A 267 -22.57 20.76 10.12
N ASP A 268 -22.43 19.90 11.12
CA ASP A 268 -22.68 20.22 12.54
C ASP A 268 -21.76 21.33 13.05
N LEU A 269 -20.54 21.40 12.52
CA LEU A 269 -19.56 22.45 12.81
C LEU A 269 -19.77 23.72 11.97
N ASN A 270 -20.78 23.79 11.11
CA ASN A 270 -21.02 24.89 10.16
C ASN A 270 -19.86 25.14 9.17
N TYR A 271 -19.10 24.11 8.85
CA TYR A 271 -17.96 24.20 7.91
C TYR A 271 -18.32 23.85 6.47
N HIS A 272 -19.53 23.40 6.23
CA HIS A 272 -19.98 22.88 4.92
C HIS A 272 -19.99 23.89 3.77
N LYS A 273 -19.93 25.19 4.05
CA LYS A 273 -19.86 26.25 3.02
C LYS A 273 -18.46 26.78 2.78
N ARG A 274 -17.52 26.43 3.64
CA ARG A 274 -16.15 26.92 3.59
C ARG A 274 -15.31 26.08 2.62
N PRO A 275 -14.22 26.65 2.04
CA PRO A 275 -13.27 25.85 1.27
C PRO A 275 -12.69 24.72 2.12
N ILE A 276 -12.62 23.51 1.57
CA ILE A 276 -12.10 22.34 2.26
C ILE A 276 -10.85 21.81 1.55
N HIS A 277 -9.76 21.69 2.29
CA HIS A 277 -8.55 21.01 1.85
C HIS A 277 -8.46 19.64 2.52
N ILE A 278 -8.41 18.58 1.73
CA ILE A 278 -8.27 17.21 2.22
C ILE A 278 -6.80 16.84 2.20
N ILE A 279 -6.30 16.29 3.31
CA ILE A 279 -4.94 15.77 3.43
C ILE A 279 -5.02 14.32 3.89
N SER A 280 -4.58 13.37 3.06
CA SER A 280 -4.35 11.98 3.48
C SER A 280 -2.92 11.88 4.01
N ALA A 281 -2.76 11.67 5.31
CA ALA A 281 -1.48 11.69 5.99
C ALA A 281 -1.53 10.87 7.29
N ASN A 282 -0.35 10.61 7.86
CA ASN A 282 -0.30 10.15 9.24
C ASN A 282 -0.98 11.16 10.18
N MET A 283 -1.87 10.67 11.04
CA MET A 283 -2.72 11.48 11.92
C MET A 283 -1.94 12.42 12.84
N HIS A 284 -0.68 12.10 13.15
CA HIS A 284 0.17 12.96 13.98
C HIS A 284 0.87 14.05 13.17
N SER A 285 1.08 13.86 11.87
CA SER A 285 1.92 14.74 11.06
C SER A 285 1.41 16.17 11.02
N VAL A 286 0.16 16.36 10.59
CA VAL A 286 -0.42 17.71 10.43
C VAL A 286 -0.64 18.36 11.80
N LYS A 287 -1.20 17.60 12.76
CA LYS A 287 -1.42 18.08 14.13
C LYS A 287 -0.12 18.57 14.77
N ASN A 288 0.94 17.76 14.72
CA ASN A 288 2.21 18.13 15.36
C ASN A 288 2.88 19.31 14.64
N THR A 289 2.81 19.36 13.31
CA THR A 289 3.34 20.50 12.54
C THR A 289 2.70 21.82 12.97
N LEU A 290 1.39 21.85 13.17
CA LEU A 290 0.67 23.08 13.47
C LEU A 290 0.71 23.46 14.96
N TYR A 291 0.69 22.50 15.88
CA TYR A 291 0.44 22.79 17.30
C TYR A 291 1.61 22.49 18.23
N ALA A 292 2.63 21.73 17.80
CA ALA A 292 3.71 21.33 18.70
C ALA A 292 4.49 22.53 19.24
N TYR A 293 4.72 23.57 18.43
CA TYR A 293 5.47 24.74 18.87
C TYR A 293 4.72 25.53 19.95
N ALA A 294 3.41 25.75 19.75
CA ALA A 294 2.57 26.42 20.76
C ALA A 294 2.47 25.59 22.06
N ALA A 295 2.47 24.26 21.97
CA ALA A 295 2.37 23.35 23.10
C ALA A 295 3.62 23.38 24.01
N GLN A 296 4.80 23.65 23.46
CA GLN A 296 6.05 23.67 24.23
C GLN A 296 6.27 24.95 25.07
N GLY A 297 5.51 26.02 24.79
CA GLY A 297 5.61 27.27 25.55
C GLY A 297 7.02 27.88 25.54
N ASN A 298 7.35 28.65 26.59
CA ASN A 298 8.65 29.33 26.71
C ASN A 298 9.86 28.42 27.00
N LYS A 299 9.64 27.14 27.30
CA LYS A 299 10.72 26.24 27.76
C LYS A 299 11.69 25.82 26.67
N LEU A 300 11.32 25.91 25.40
CA LEU A 300 12.14 25.50 24.28
C LEU A 300 12.46 26.62 23.30
N LYS A 301 12.00 27.85 23.52
CA LYS A 301 12.23 28.97 22.63
C LYS A 301 13.70 29.22 22.30
N SER A 302 14.60 28.99 23.23
CA SER A 302 16.05 29.21 23.01
C SER A 302 16.76 28.09 22.22
N LYS A 303 16.19 26.89 22.22
CA LYS A 303 16.70 25.73 21.43
C LYS A 303 16.03 25.55 20.08
N SER A 304 14.76 25.94 19.96
CA SER A 304 13.95 25.71 18.77
C SER A 304 14.17 26.74 17.64
N GLU A 305 14.71 27.90 17.94
CA GLU A 305 15.04 28.93 16.95
C GLU A 305 16.17 28.53 15.99
N THR A 306 16.94 27.51 16.37
CA THR A 306 18.07 27.00 15.57
C THR A 306 17.83 25.61 14.97
N SER A 307 16.77 24.90 15.36
CA SER A 307 16.46 23.57 14.83
C SER A 307 15.55 23.68 13.60
N ASN A 308 15.77 22.81 12.61
CA ASN A 308 14.82 22.70 11.52
C ASN A 308 13.51 22.05 12.03
N LEU A 309 12.41 22.29 11.32
CA LEU A 309 11.07 21.83 11.69
C LEU A 309 11.00 20.32 11.93
N TYR A 310 11.68 19.52 11.12
CA TYR A 310 11.66 18.05 11.23
C TYR A 310 12.32 17.57 12.51
N GLN A 311 13.47 18.16 12.85
CA GLN A 311 14.15 17.86 14.09
C GLN A 311 13.28 18.24 15.29
N PHE A 312 12.68 19.43 15.27
CA PHE A 312 11.75 19.90 16.30
C PHE A 312 10.55 18.95 16.49
N ILE A 313 9.89 18.52 15.41
CA ILE A 313 8.77 17.56 15.47
C ILE A 313 9.25 16.22 16.05
N SER A 314 10.43 15.75 15.68
CA SER A 314 11.00 14.51 16.21
C SER A 314 11.27 14.58 17.70
N GLU A 315 11.81 15.69 18.19
CA GLU A 315 12.11 15.92 19.61
C GLU A 315 10.84 16.08 20.47
N THR A 316 9.75 16.52 19.88
CA THR A 316 8.46 16.77 20.59
C THR A 316 7.46 15.64 20.48
N LYS A 317 7.80 14.52 19.80
CA LYS A 317 6.88 13.40 19.54
C LYS A 317 6.24 12.80 20.81
N ASP A 318 6.97 12.82 21.94
CA ASP A 318 6.49 12.26 23.21
C ASP A 318 5.57 13.21 23.99
N SER A 319 5.38 14.44 23.50
CA SER A 319 4.52 15.45 24.13
C SER A 319 3.07 15.43 23.58
N THR A 320 2.60 14.29 23.12
CA THR A 320 1.32 14.12 22.39
C THR A 320 0.13 14.69 23.15
N ASP A 321 0.04 14.47 24.46
CA ASP A 321 -1.11 14.93 25.26
C ASP A 321 -1.16 16.46 25.36
N GLN A 322 0.00 17.12 25.53
CA GLN A 322 0.08 18.57 25.58
C GLN A 322 -0.28 19.18 24.23
N ILE A 323 0.23 18.61 23.14
CA ILE A 323 -0.06 19.03 21.76
C ILE A 323 -1.55 18.89 21.49
N THR A 324 -2.16 17.77 21.85
CA THR A 324 -3.59 17.51 21.67
C THR A 324 -4.45 18.48 22.48
N LYS A 325 -4.05 18.81 23.71
CA LYS A 325 -4.75 19.80 24.55
C LYS A 325 -4.76 21.18 23.89
N ILE A 326 -3.62 21.65 23.40
CA ILE A 326 -3.50 22.95 22.71
C ILE A 326 -4.29 22.92 21.39
N ALA A 327 -4.19 21.83 20.64
CA ALA A 327 -4.92 21.66 19.39
C ALA A 327 -6.45 21.77 19.61
N ASN A 328 -6.99 21.04 20.57
CA ASN A 328 -8.43 21.06 20.89
C ASN A 328 -8.93 22.46 21.33
N GLN A 329 -8.07 23.26 21.95
CA GLN A 329 -8.40 24.64 22.33
C GLN A 329 -8.36 25.61 21.13
N ASN A 330 -7.77 25.21 20.00
CA ASN A 330 -7.52 26.05 18.84
C ASN A 330 -8.03 25.41 17.53
N GLY A 331 -9.28 24.96 17.54
CA GLY A 331 -10.03 24.59 16.33
C GLY A 331 -9.72 23.18 15.77
N PHE A 332 -9.06 22.32 16.56
CA PHE A 332 -8.82 20.94 16.19
C PHE A 332 -9.89 20.02 16.77
N THR A 333 -10.35 19.07 15.99
CA THR A 333 -11.26 18.00 16.42
C THR A 333 -10.79 16.70 15.80
N GLU A 334 -10.55 15.68 16.61
CA GLU A 334 -10.24 14.32 16.16
C GLU A 334 -11.45 13.41 16.33
N ILE A 335 -11.78 12.69 15.29
CA ILE A 335 -12.93 11.78 15.26
C ILE A 335 -12.42 10.36 14.95
N LYS A 336 -12.74 9.44 15.85
CA LYS A 336 -12.52 8.01 15.61
C LYS A 336 -13.61 7.49 14.69
N ASP A 337 -13.21 6.61 13.80
CA ASP A 337 -14.16 5.92 12.92
C ASP A 337 -14.99 4.90 13.71
N GLU A 338 -16.30 5.00 13.58
CA GLU A 338 -17.28 4.07 14.16
C GLU A 338 -18.04 3.29 13.08
N THR A 339 -17.66 3.49 11.80
CA THR A 339 -18.38 2.91 10.66
C THR A 339 -17.81 1.58 10.19
N GLY A 340 -16.65 1.20 10.71
CA GLY A 340 -15.92 0.00 10.30
C GLY A 340 -14.96 0.21 9.11
N ALA A 341 -14.80 1.46 8.62
CA ALA A 341 -13.79 1.78 7.62
C ALA A 341 -12.36 1.72 8.19
N ASN A 342 -12.22 1.82 9.51
CA ASN A 342 -10.94 1.91 10.23
C ASN A 342 -10.07 3.08 9.77
N ILE A 343 -10.70 4.18 9.35
CA ILE A 343 -10.05 5.42 8.92
C ILE A 343 -10.50 6.55 9.83
N ASN A 344 -9.66 6.90 10.77
CA ASN A 344 -9.87 8.08 11.61
C ASN A 344 -9.66 9.35 10.81
N TYR A 345 -10.26 10.45 11.27
CA TYR A 345 -10.08 11.73 10.63
C TYR A 345 -10.02 12.89 11.62
N GLN A 346 -9.42 13.98 11.20
CA GLN A 346 -9.27 15.21 11.97
C GLN A 346 -9.81 16.38 11.17
N ILE A 347 -10.46 17.31 11.86
CA ILE A 347 -10.95 18.56 11.28
C ILE A 347 -10.20 19.69 11.97
N ILE A 348 -9.61 20.60 11.18
CA ILE A 348 -8.88 21.75 11.68
C ILE A 348 -9.51 23.01 11.11
N ASP A 349 -9.98 23.87 11.99
CA ASP A 349 -10.47 25.21 11.62
C ASP A 349 -9.29 26.17 11.46
N SER A 350 -8.96 26.54 10.22
CA SER A 350 -7.85 27.46 9.98
C SER A 350 -8.11 28.88 10.51
N HIS A 351 -9.38 29.26 10.76
CA HIS A 351 -9.67 30.52 11.42
C HIS A 351 -9.13 30.55 12.85
N ALA A 352 -9.25 29.45 13.58
CA ALA A 352 -8.72 29.34 14.93
C ALA A 352 -7.17 29.31 14.97
N LEU A 353 -6.52 28.96 13.87
CA LEU A 353 -5.05 28.95 13.76
C LEU A 353 -4.43 30.35 13.84
N SER A 354 -5.18 31.41 13.59
CA SER A 354 -4.72 32.80 13.78
C SER A 354 -4.24 33.10 15.21
N LYS A 355 -4.67 32.30 16.19
CA LYS A 355 -4.30 32.41 17.61
C LYS A 355 -3.13 31.51 17.99
N VAL A 356 -2.65 30.69 17.09
CA VAL A 356 -1.59 29.70 17.34
C VAL A 356 -0.24 30.27 16.94
N THR A 357 0.74 30.15 17.82
CA THR A 357 2.12 30.49 17.48
C THR A 357 2.79 29.30 16.79
N PHE A 358 3.21 29.49 15.55
CA PHE A 358 3.87 28.46 14.75
C PHE A 358 5.37 28.46 14.93
N HIS A 359 5.99 27.32 14.57
CA HIS A 359 7.45 27.25 14.45
C HIS A 359 7.94 28.26 13.39
N PRO A 360 9.05 28.99 13.63
CA PRO A 360 9.52 30.04 12.70
C PRO A 360 9.79 29.59 11.26
N SER A 361 10.08 28.28 11.06
CA SER A 361 10.25 27.70 9.71
C SER A 361 8.93 27.55 8.93
N LEU A 362 7.78 27.72 9.60
CA LEU A 362 6.47 27.69 8.97
C LEU A 362 6.06 29.12 8.66
N ASN A 363 6.17 29.50 7.41
CA ASN A 363 5.69 30.81 6.95
C ASN A 363 4.17 30.74 6.68
N LEU A 364 3.39 30.63 7.77
CA LEU A 364 1.94 30.56 7.71
C LEU A 364 1.34 31.86 8.29
N ASP A 365 0.47 32.48 7.52
CA ASP A 365 -0.30 33.65 7.94
C ASP A 365 -1.80 33.36 7.74
N PHE A 366 -2.55 33.38 8.83
CA PHE A 366 -4.00 33.20 8.82
C PHE A 366 -4.68 34.50 9.24
N ASN A 367 -5.30 35.18 8.28
CA ASN A 367 -6.04 36.40 8.56
C ASN A 367 -7.32 36.09 9.37
N PRO A 368 -7.42 36.52 10.64
CA PRO A 368 -8.58 36.24 11.47
C PRO A 368 -9.88 36.91 10.99
N GLU A 369 -9.80 37.95 10.17
CA GLU A 369 -10.96 38.64 9.64
C GLU A 369 -11.58 37.95 8.41
N ASN A 370 -10.86 37.00 7.81
CA ASN A 370 -11.36 36.24 6.68
C ASN A 370 -12.29 35.12 7.13
N LYS A 371 -13.61 35.35 6.99
CA LYS A 371 -14.63 34.34 7.34
C LYS A 371 -14.60 33.11 6.44
N ASP A 372 -13.96 33.19 5.28
CA ASP A 372 -13.84 32.11 4.30
C ASP A 372 -12.51 31.34 4.44
N ASN A 373 -11.83 31.48 5.58
CA ASN A 373 -10.66 30.66 5.88
C ASN A 373 -10.96 29.17 5.67
N PRO A 374 -10.09 28.39 5.01
CA PRO A 374 -10.38 27.02 4.69
C PRO A 374 -10.48 26.13 5.94
N VAL A 375 -11.12 24.99 5.75
CA VAL A 375 -11.11 23.91 6.71
C VAL A 375 -10.17 22.84 6.20
N ILE A 376 -9.31 22.30 7.06
CA ILE A 376 -8.42 21.20 6.72
C ILE A 376 -9.02 19.91 7.28
N LEU A 377 -9.34 18.99 6.39
CA LEU A 377 -9.77 17.63 6.72
C LEU A 377 -8.57 16.70 6.56
N VAL A 378 -8.02 16.21 7.66
CA VAL A 378 -6.96 15.21 7.64
C VAL A 378 -7.58 13.85 7.81
N MET A 379 -7.29 12.92 6.93
CA MET A 379 -7.71 11.52 7.06
C MET A 379 -6.49 10.61 7.16
N ASP A 380 -6.62 9.55 7.94
CA ASP A 380 -5.58 8.53 8.03
C ASP A 380 -5.36 7.84 6.68
N TYR A 381 -4.26 7.13 6.54
CA TYR A 381 -3.92 6.46 5.30
C TYR A 381 -4.96 5.40 4.95
N ALA A 382 -5.59 5.61 3.81
CA ALA A 382 -6.32 4.58 3.11
C ALA A 382 -5.49 4.12 1.89
N PHE A 383 -5.64 2.88 1.48
CA PHE A 383 -4.83 2.30 0.42
C PHE A 383 -5.69 1.64 -0.66
N GLY A 384 -5.19 1.71 -1.90
CA GLY A 384 -5.78 1.00 -3.03
C GLY A 384 -7.28 1.30 -3.22
N ALA A 385 -8.08 0.27 -3.32
CA ALA A 385 -9.51 0.38 -3.57
C ALA A 385 -10.26 1.12 -2.46
N GLN A 386 -9.84 0.97 -1.19
CA GLN A 386 -10.47 1.68 -0.07
C GLN A 386 -10.28 3.20 -0.19
N ALA A 387 -9.07 3.67 -0.51
CA ALA A 387 -8.80 5.09 -0.68
C ALA A 387 -9.70 5.69 -1.78
N PHE A 388 -9.81 4.95 -2.89
CA PHE A 388 -10.68 5.35 -3.99
C PHE A 388 -12.15 5.43 -3.56
N GLU A 389 -12.68 4.42 -2.86
CA GLU A 389 -14.09 4.39 -2.45
C GLU A 389 -14.44 5.46 -1.43
N LEU A 390 -13.58 5.66 -0.42
CA LEU A 390 -13.78 6.72 0.56
C LEU A 390 -13.84 8.08 -0.11
N MET A 391 -12.91 8.34 -1.05
CA MET A 391 -12.91 9.58 -1.83
C MET A 391 -14.13 9.68 -2.77
N ASP A 392 -14.47 8.59 -3.48
CA ASP A 392 -15.63 8.57 -4.38
C ASP A 392 -16.92 8.88 -3.62
N GLU A 393 -17.13 8.28 -2.44
CA GLU A 393 -18.30 8.55 -1.60
C GLU A 393 -18.25 9.94 -0.93
N LEU A 394 -17.07 10.40 -0.51
CA LEU A 394 -16.91 11.74 0.08
C LEU A 394 -17.19 12.86 -0.93
N LEU A 395 -16.78 12.66 -2.19
CA LEU A 395 -16.94 13.65 -3.26
C LEU A 395 -18.32 13.60 -3.93
N LYS A 396 -19.13 12.56 -3.68
CA LYS A 396 -20.49 12.51 -4.23
C LYS A 396 -21.39 13.54 -3.60
N PRO A 397 -22.18 14.29 -4.41
CA PRO A 397 -23.30 15.04 -3.89
C PRO A 397 -24.36 14.06 -3.39
N GLU A 398 -24.90 14.26 -2.21
CA GLU A 398 -26.10 13.50 -1.81
C GLU A 398 -27.33 14.02 -2.56
N LEU A 399 -27.92 13.15 -3.34
CA LEU A 399 -29.09 13.48 -4.17
C LEU A 399 -30.44 13.36 -3.43
N ASN A 400 -30.49 12.76 -2.23
CA ASN A 400 -31.75 12.34 -1.59
C ASN A 400 -32.10 13.03 -0.27
N GLN A 401 -31.36 14.06 0.15
CA GLN A 401 -31.74 14.84 1.31
C GLN A 401 -31.67 16.34 0.98
N GLU A 402 -32.59 17.13 1.54
CA GLU A 402 -32.62 18.60 1.43
C GLU A 402 -31.34 19.30 1.96
N LYS A 403 -30.44 18.55 2.57
CA LYS A 403 -29.13 19.01 3.05
C LYS A 403 -28.09 18.82 1.97
N LEU A 404 -27.71 19.93 1.31
CA LEU A 404 -26.56 19.99 0.43
C LEU A 404 -25.29 19.89 1.28
N PHE A 405 -24.58 18.77 1.15
CA PHE A 405 -23.29 18.58 1.80
C PHE A 405 -22.18 19.36 1.09
N PRO A 406 -21.08 19.66 1.80
CA PRO A 406 -20.08 20.58 1.30
C PRO A 406 -19.47 20.05 0.02
N GLN A 407 -19.58 20.86 -0.99
CA GLN A 407 -19.03 20.57 -2.29
C GLN A 407 -17.82 21.47 -2.61
N ASN A 408 -17.41 22.29 -1.65
CA ASN A 408 -16.32 23.24 -1.84
C ASN A 408 -14.96 22.60 -1.47
N ILE A 409 -14.69 21.40 -2.02
CA ILE A 409 -13.39 20.76 -1.90
C ILE A 409 -12.45 21.40 -2.90
N VAL A 410 -11.47 22.13 -2.40
CA VAL A 410 -10.52 22.92 -3.19
C VAL A 410 -9.29 22.11 -3.59
N SER A 411 -8.81 21.25 -2.68
CA SER A 411 -7.65 20.41 -2.98
C SER A 411 -7.70 19.09 -2.21
N ILE A 412 -7.01 18.11 -2.77
CA ILE A 412 -6.72 16.82 -2.14
C ILE A 412 -5.21 16.63 -2.23
N SER A 413 -4.56 16.47 -1.09
CA SER A 413 -3.12 16.24 -0.97
C SER A 413 -2.87 14.87 -0.32
N ILE A 414 -1.93 14.12 -0.86
CA ILE A 414 -1.51 12.84 -0.31
C ILE A 414 -0.06 12.99 0.13
N VAL A 415 0.18 12.86 1.42
CA VAL A 415 1.52 12.91 1.99
C VAL A 415 2.01 11.48 2.12
N GLY A 416 2.88 11.08 1.20
CA GLY A 416 3.52 9.77 1.20
C GLY A 416 4.52 9.61 2.35
N LYS A 417 4.87 8.34 2.60
CA LYS A 417 5.97 7.97 3.50
C LYS A 417 7.24 7.87 2.69
#